data_b515120fb0601d251bd14661e646c24b
#
_entry.id   b515120fb0601d251bd14661e646c24b
#
_cell.length_a   1.000
_cell.length_b   1.000
_cell.length_c   1.000
_cell.angle_alpha   90.00
_cell.angle_beta   90.00
_cell.angle_gamma   90.00
#
_symmetry.space_group_name_H-M   'P 1'
#
loop_
_entity.id
_entity.type
_entity.pdbx_description
1 polymer ?
#
loop_
_entity_poly.entity_id
_entity_poly.type
_entity_poly.pdbx_seq_one_letter_code
_entity_poly.pdbx_strand_id
1 'polypeptide(L)'
;IGGAKGSGLAIMVDVLCGILSGGPYGPHLHDLYVMDEPQGVSHFLGAIDIAHFIEPAAFKSALSAMSREIKALKKADGVEEIFLPGERSGRKAEENAANGIEVPQPVYEELLELGKPYGLSL
;
A
#
# COMPACT_ATOMS: atom_id res chain seq x y z
N ILE A 1 -6.01 -7.73 -13.72
CA ILE A 1 -5.25 -6.64 -14.34
C ILE A 1 -4.13 -7.24 -15.17
N GLY A 2 -4.00 -6.84 -16.47
CA GLY A 2 -2.83 -7.17 -17.30
C GLY A 2 -2.76 -8.58 -17.89
N GLY A 3 -3.79 -9.42 -17.81
CA GLY A 3 -3.80 -10.75 -18.42
C GLY A 3 -2.56 -11.58 -18.06
N ALA A 4 -1.88 -12.18 -19.05
CA ALA A 4 -0.70 -13.01 -18.83
C ALA A 4 0.46 -12.27 -18.13
N LYS A 5 0.66 -10.98 -18.41
CA LYS A 5 1.69 -10.16 -17.72
C LYS A 5 1.34 -9.92 -16.26
N GLY A 6 0.06 -9.65 -15.95
CA GLY A 6 -0.41 -9.51 -14.58
C GLY A 6 -0.31 -10.81 -13.79
N SER A 7 -0.64 -11.95 -14.41
CA SER A 7 -0.46 -13.27 -13.82
C SER A 7 1.02 -13.56 -13.50
N GLY A 8 1.94 -13.25 -14.44
CA GLY A 8 3.36 -13.39 -14.20
C GLY A 8 3.86 -12.54 -13.03
N LEU A 9 3.38 -11.29 -12.93
CA LEU A 9 3.74 -10.42 -11.81
C LEU A 9 3.20 -10.96 -10.47
N ALA A 10 1.97 -11.47 -10.44
CA ALA A 10 1.40 -12.10 -9.25
C ALA A 10 2.22 -13.32 -8.78
N ILE A 11 2.64 -14.19 -9.71
CA ILE A 11 3.52 -15.32 -9.41
C ILE A 11 4.87 -14.83 -8.83
N MET A 12 5.46 -13.77 -9.40
CA MET A 12 6.71 -13.18 -8.85
C MET A 12 6.53 -12.68 -7.42
N VAL A 13 5.42 -12.04 -7.12
CA VAL A 13 5.11 -11.59 -5.75
C VAL A 13 4.96 -12.79 -4.82
N ASP A 14 4.26 -13.84 -5.24
CA ASP A 14 4.06 -15.05 -4.44
C ASP A 14 5.39 -15.79 -4.18
N VAL A 15 6.28 -15.86 -5.18
CA VAL A 15 7.64 -16.41 -5.01
C VAL A 15 8.46 -15.60 -4.01
N LEU A 16 8.46 -14.27 -4.11
CA LEU A 16 9.25 -13.41 -3.23
C LEU A 16 8.69 -13.38 -1.80
N CYS A 17 7.39 -13.20 -1.65
CA CYS A 17 6.76 -13.07 -0.33
C CYS A 17 6.54 -14.43 0.35
N GLY A 18 6.19 -15.48 -0.40
CA GLY A 18 5.96 -16.81 0.11
C GLY A 18 7.23 -17.66 0.13
N ILE A 19 7.61 -18.18 -1.03
CA ILE A 19 8.66 -19.21 -1.15
C ILE A 19 10.02 -18.72 -0.64
N LEU A 20 10.46 -17.54 -1.09
CA LEU A 20 11.76 -16.98 -0.70
C LEU A 20 11.84 -16.66 0.79
N SER A 21 10.72 -16.26 1.39
CA SER A 21 10.62 -15.97 2.83
C SER A 21 10.39 -17.21 3.70
N GLY A 22 10.27 -18.41 3.10
CA GLY A 22 10.00 -19.66 3.80
C GLY A 22 8.58 -19.78 4.34
N GLY A 23 7.65 -18.99 3.85
CA GLY A 23 6.24 -19.00 4.21
C GLY A 23 5.35 -19.76 3.21
N PRO A 24 4.07 -19.88 3.49
CA PRO A 24 3.09 -20.49 2.59
C PRO A 24 2.92 -19.63 1.32
N TYR A 25 2.48 -20.27 0.24
CA TYR A 25 2.27 -19.64 -1.07
C TYR A 25 1.01 -20.19 -1.73
N GLY A 26 0.40 -19.41 -2.62
CA GLY A 26 -0.77 -19.80 -3.39
C GLY A 26 -1.89 -20.38 -2.51
N PRO A 27 -2.35 -21.62 -2.81
CA PRO A 27 -3.48 -22.22 -2.09
C PRO A 27 -3.13 -22.70 -0.67
N HIS A 28 -1.88 -22.58 -0.24
CA HIS A 28 -1.44 -22.97 1.10
C HIS A 28 -1.54 -21.83 2.12
N LEU A 29 -1.88 -20.62 1.68
CA LEU A 29 -2.26 -19.52 2.57
C LEU A 29 -3.66 -19.79 3.13
N HIS A 30 -3.84 -19.62 4.43
CA HIS A 30 -5.16 -19.71 5.04
C HIS A 30 -6.00 -18.47 4.67
N ASP A 31 -7.30 -18.67 4.54
CA ASP A 31 -8.24 -17.58 4.30
C ASP A 31 -8.23 -16.61 5.48
N LEU A 32 -8.41 -15.33 5.19
CA LEU A 32 -8.50 -14.26 6.20
C LEU A 32 -9.61 -14.50 7.23
N TYR A 33 -10.66 -15.23 6.86
CA TYR A 33 -11.81 -15.51 7.71
C TYR A 33 -11.71 -16.82 8.51
N VAL A 34 -10.61 -17.57 8.39
CA VAL A 34 -10.30 -18.73 9.25
C VAL A 34 -9.68 -18.18 10.53
N MET A 35 -10.47 -18.16 11.62
CA MET A 35 -10.09 -17.50 12.87
C MET A 35 -9.26 -18.39 13.81
N ASP A 36 -9.26 -19.69 13.60
CA ASP A 36 -8.66 -20.70 14.48
C ASP A 36 -7.18 -20.98 14.13
N GLU A 37 -6.72 -20.51 12.96
CA GLU A 37 -5.37 -20.77 12.47
C GLU A 37 -4.70 -19.48 11.99
N PRO A 38 -3.37 -19.33 12.19
CA PRO A 38 -2.64 -18.20 11.65
C PRO A 38 -2.71 -18.19 10.12
N GLN A 39 -2.98 -17.03 9.51
CA GLN A 39 -3.03 -16.91 8.06
C GLN A 39 -1.67 -17.22 7.39
N GLY A 40 -0.57 -17.01 8.10
CA GLY A 40 0.78 -17.32 7.62
C GLY A 40 1.31 -16.37 6.55
N VAL A 41 0.76 -15.16 6.43
CA VAL A 41 1.21 -14.16 5.46
C VAL A 41 2.65 -13.77 5.72
N SER A 42 3.48 -13.92 4.69
CA SER A 42 4.89 -13.55 4.69
C SER A 42 5.13 -12.31 3.84
N HIS A 43 6.24 -11.62 4.08
CA HIS A 43 6.59 -10.38 3.42
C HIS A 43 8.01 -10.42 2.86
N PHE A 44 8.20 -9.77 1.72
CA PHE A 44 9.51 -9.47 1.16
C PHE A 44 9.76 -7.97 1.23
N LEU A 45 10.87 -7.57 1.82
CA LEU A 45 11.32 -6.19 1.90
C LEU A 45 12.67 -6.05 1.20
N GLY A 46 12.80 -5.05 0.34
CA GLY A 46 14.03 -4.78 -0.40
C GLY A 46 14.33 -3.29 -0.45
N ALA A 47 15.61 -2.95 -0.50
CA ALA A 47 16.09 -1.59 -0.74
C ALA A 47 17.18 -1.61 -1.80
N ILE A 48 17.19 -0.62 -2.68
CA ILE A 48 18.20 -0.42 -3.71
C ILE A 48 18.99 0.84 -3.37
N ASP A 49 20.30 0.67 -3.18
CA ASP A 49 21.17 1.83 -3.01
C ASP A 49 21.44 2.49 -4.37
N ILE A 50 20.83 3.65 -4.54
CA ILE A 50 20.91 4.43 -5.79
C ILE A 50 22.35 4.81 -6.14
N ALA A 51 23.19 5.07 -5.13
CA ALA A 51 24.56 5.52 -5.34
C ALA A 51 25.44 4.48 -6.06
N HIS A 52 25.06 3.20 -6.06
CA HIS A 52 25.73 2.16 -6.82
C HIS A 52 25.41 2.15 -8.33
N PHE A 53 24.39 2.90 -8.76
CA PHE A 53 23.94 2.94 -10.16
C PHE A 53 24.14 4.30 -10.81
N ILE A 54 23.78 5.38 -10.10
CA ILE A 54 23.82 6.75 -10.60
C ILE A 54 23.98 7.71 -9.43
N GLU A 55 24.55 8.89 -9.69
CA GLU A 55 24.62 9.96 -8.70
C GLU A 55 23.22 10.29 -8.13
N PRO A 56 23.01 10.24 -6.80
CA PRO A 56 21.68 10.42 -6.19
C PRO A 56 20.99 11.74 -6.55
N ALA A 57 21.75 12.82 -6.76
CA ALA A 57 21.19 14.10 -7.18
C ALA A 57 20.64 14.05 -8.61
N ALA A 58 21.36 13.36 -9.52
CA ALA A 58 20.90 13.15 -10.89
C ALA A 58 19.63 12.29 -10.94
N PHE A 59 19.60 11.21 -10.15
CA PHE A 59 18.40 10.37 -10.02
C PHE A 59 17.18 11.18 -9.54
N LYS A 60 17.32 11.93 -8.45
CA LYS A 60 16.24 12.77 -7.91
C LYS A 60 15.74 13.80 -8.92
N SER A 61 16.66 14.43 -9.66
CA SER A 61 16.33 15.39 -10.71
C SER A 61 15.53 14.74 -11.84
N ALA A 62 15.99 13.59 -12.34
CA ALA A 62 15.31 12.85 -13.41
C ALA A 62 13.92 12.38 -12.96
N LEU A 63 13.79 11.83 -11.75
CA LEU A 63 12.52 11.39 -11.20
C LEU A 63 11.53 12.56 -11.05
N SER A 64 12.01 13.73 -10.60
CA SER A 64 11.19 14.94 -10.49
C SER A 64 10.76 15.46 -11.88
N ALA A 65 11.62 15.38 -12.90
CA ALA A 65 11.26 15.74 -14.27
C ALA A 65 10.17 14.79 -14.81
N MET A 66 10.37 13.47 -14.70
CA MET A 66 9.38 12.46 -15.10
C MET A 66 8.03 12.69 -14.42
N SER A 67 8.03 12.99 -13.12
CA SER A 67 6.80 13.26 -12.36
C SER A 67 6.05 14.48 -12.91
N ARG A 68 6.75 15.57 -13.23
CA ARG A 68 6.15 16.76 -13.85
C ARG A 68 5.61 16.47 -15.23
N GLU A 69 6.33 15.72 -16.05
CA GLU A 69 5.90 15.35 -17.39
C GLU A 69 4.62 14.51 -17.36
N ILE A 70 4.54 13.50 -16.49
CA ILE A 70 3.33 12.69 -16.31
C ILE A 70 2.14 13.58 -15.90
N LYS A 71 2.34 14.49 -14.95
CA LYS A 71 1.27 15.39 -14.49
C LYS A 71 0.84 16.41 -15.53
N ALA A 72 1.70 16.73 -16.48
CA ALA A 72 1.41 17.64 -17.60
C ALA A 72 0.71 16.96 -18.79
N LEU A 73 0.54 15.64 -18.79
CA LEU A 73 -0.14 14.92 -19.87
C LEU A 73 -1.60 15.37 -20.00
N LYS A 74 -2.14 15.20 -21.22
CA LYS A 74 -3.56 15.43 -21.47
C LYS A 74 -4.39 14.52 -20.57
N LYS A 75 -5.28 15.11 -19.80
CA LYS A 75 -6.20 14.38 -18.93
C LYS A 75 -7.30 13.72 -19.75
N ALA A 76 -7.79 12.57 -19.28
CA ALA A 76 -9.00 11.98 -19.84
C ALA A 76 -10.24 12.83 -19.51
N ASP A 77 -11.30 12.65 -20.28
CA ASP A 77 -12.54 13.38 -20.05
C ASP A 77 -13.11 13.11 -18.65
N GLY A 78 -13.47 14.15 -17.94
CA GLY A 78 -13.96 14.06 -16.55
C GLY A 78 -12.87 13.87 -15.48
N VAL A 79 -11.58 13.87 -15.86
CA VAL A 79 -10.45 13.81 -14.91
C VAL A 79 -9.90 15.20 -14.65
N GLU A 80 -9.93 15.65 -13.41
CA GLU A 80 -9.45 16.98 -13.01
C GLU A 80 -7.94 17.00 -12.75
N GLU A 81 -7.37 15.93 -12.21
CA GLU A 81 -5.94 15.85 -11.88
C GLU A 81 -5.38 14.44 -12.14
N ILE A 82 -4.12 14.37 -12.61
CA ILE A 82 -3.34 13.14 -12.69
C ILE A 82 -2.57 12.99 -11.39
N PHE A 83 -2.83 11.92 -10.67
CA PHE A 83 -2.12 11.58 -9.43
C PHE A 83 -1.01 10.57 -9.68
N LEU A 84 0.12 10.78 -9.08
CA LEU A 84 1.15 9.77 -8.94
C LEU A 84 0.82 8.83 -7.77
N PRO A 85 1.37 7.59 -7.77
CA PRO A 85 1.19 6.67 -6.65
C PRO A 85 1.57 7.31 -5.31
N GLY A 86 0.67 7.21 -4.33
CA GLY A 86 0.86 7.77 -3.00
C GLY A 86 0.38 9.21 -2.78
N GLU A 87 0.18 10.02 -3.83
CA GLU A 87 -0.22 11.43 -3.65
C GLU A 87 -1.59 11.60 -2.99
N ARG A 88 -2.58 10.79 -3.37
CA ARG A 88 -3.91 10.84 -2.74
C ARG A 88 -3.86 10.46 -1.27
N SER A 89 -3.13 9.39 -0.97
CA SER A 89 -2.96 8.92 0.41
C SER A 89 -2.19 9.93 1.25
N GLY A 90 -1.15 10.56 0.69
CA GLY A 90 -0.39 11.62 1.36
C GLY A 90 -1.27 12.82 1.70
N ARG A 91 -2.02 13.35 0.74
CA ARG A 91 -2.96 14.46 0.97
C ARG A 91 -4.01 14.10 2.03
N LYS A 92 -4.56 12.89 1.95
CA LYS A 92 -5.55 12.45 2.95
C LYS A 92 -4.96 12.29 4.34
N ALA A 93 -3.70 11.83 4.44
CA ALA A 93 -2.99 11.76 5.72
C ALA A 93 -2.76 13.14 6.33
N GLU A 94 -2.36 14.14 5.52
CA GLU A 94 -2.21 15.53 5.96
C GLU A 94 -3.55 16.14 6.42
N GLU A 95 -4.61 15.93 5.64
CA GLU A 95 -5.96 16.36 5.99
C GLU A 95 -6.43 15.72 7.31
N ASN A 96 -6.26 14.42 7.46
CA ASN A 96 -6.64 13.69 8.67
C ASN A 96 -5.80 14.11 9.89
N ALA A 97 -4.53 14.41 9.70
CA ALA A 97 -3.68 14.92 10.76
C ALA A 97 -4.13 16.30 11.27
N ALA A 98 -4.65 17.14 10.37
CA ALA A 98 -5.13 18.48 10.70
C ALA A 98 -6.56 18.47 11.29
N ASN A 99 -7.46 17.64 10.75
CA ASN A 99 -8.90 17.68 11.02
C ASN A 99 -9.43 16.50 11.83
N GLY A 100 -8.58 15.48 12.08
CA GLY A 100 -9.00 14.21 12.65
C GLY A 100 -9.52 13.23 11.59
N ILE A 101 -9.84 12.03 12.02
CA ILE A 101 -10.39 10.95 11.20
C ILE A 101 -11.88 10.83 11.51
N GLU A 102 -12.70 10.88 10.47
CA GLU A 102 -14.13 10.62 10.60
C GLU A 102 -14.35 9.11 10.82
N VAL A 103 -14.88 8.76 11.98
CA VAL A 103 -15.25 7.38 12.32
C VAL A 103 -16.77 7.26 12.26
N PRO A 104 -17.35 6.36 11.44
CA PRO A 104 -18.79 6.14 11.42
C PRO A 104 -19.31 5.77 12.81
N GLN A 105 -20.46 6.33 13.20
CA GLN A 105 -21.02 6.14 14.54
C GLN A 105 -21.14 4.68 14.99
N PRO A 106 -21.59 3.71 14.16
CA PRO A 106 -21.63 2.31 14.56
C PRO A 106 -20.25 1.73 14.90
N VAL A 107 -19.22 2.09 14.12
CA VAL A 107 -17.83 1.63 14.35
C VAL A 107 -17.29 2.25 15.65
N TYR A 108 -17.59 3.52 15.90
CA TYR A 108 -17.20 4.19 17.15
C TYR A 108 -17.83 3.51 18.39
N GLU A 109 -19.10 3.14 18.32
CA GLU A 109 -19.79 2.42 19.39
C GLU A 109 -19.19 1.03 19.63
N GLU A 110 -18.85 0.28 18.56
CA GLU A 110 -18.15 -1.00 18.67
C GLU A 110 -16.76 -0.84 19.32
N LEU A 111 -16.00 0.18 18.94
CA LEU A 111 -14.70 0.47 19.55
C LEU A 111 -14.80 0.79 21.04
N LEU A 112 -15.83 1.54 21.45
CA LEU A 112 -16.10 1.82 22.87
C LEU A 112 -16.39 0.53 23.64
N GLU A 113 -17.22 -0.37 23.09
CA GLU A 113 -17.52 -1.66 23.73
C GLU A 113 -16.25 -2.54 23.85
N LEU A 114 -15.47 -2.64 22.79
CA LEU A 114 -14.21 -3.39 22.78
C LEU A 114 -13.16 -2.81 23.77
N GLY A 115 -13.17 -1.52 24.01
CA GLY A 115 -12.25 -0.85 24.93
C GLY A 115 -12.59 -1.05 26.43
N LYS A 116 -13.85 -1.29 26.77
CA LYS A 116 -14.32 -1.40 28.16
C LYS A 116 -13.54 -2.40 29.02
N PRO A 117 -13.28 -3.65 28.59
CA PRO A 117 -12.52 -4.62 29.39
C PRO A 117 -11.10 -4.20 29.69
N TYR A 118 -10.54 -3.28 28.90
CA TYR A 118 -9.17 -2.76 29.02
C TYR A 118 -9.10 -1.41 29.72
N GLY A 119 -10.22 -0.86 30.16
CA GLY A 119 -10.28 0.46 30.78
C GLY A 119 -9.96 1.61 29.83
N LEU A 120 -10.11 1.41 28.52
CA LEU A 120 -9.89 2.43 27.51
C LEU A 120 -11.17 3.27 27.32
N SER A 121 -10.99 4.58 27.29
CA SER A 121 -12.00 5.56 26.90
C SER A 121 -11.51 6.34 25.69
N LEU A 122 -12.32 6.46 24.65
CA LEU A 122 -12.07 7.30 23.48
C LEU A 122 -12.65 8.69 23.65
#